data_996bce00d48825b45483a505704c5278
#
_entry.id   996bce00d48825b45483a505704c5278
#
_cell.length_a   1.000
_cell.length_b   1.000
_cell.length_c   1.000
_cell.angle_alpha   90.00
_cell.angle_beta   90.00
_cell.angle_gamma   90.00
#
_symmetry.space_group_name_H-M   'P 1'
#
loop_
_entity.id
_entity.type
_entity.pdbx_description
1 polymer ?
#
loop_
_entity_poly.entity_id
_entity_poly.type
_entity_poly.pdbx_seq_one_letter_code
_entity_poly.pdbx_strand_id
1 'polypeptide(L)'
;MENNVTAIWEQKLAYLWSDYEKLAPAEFLNEMTTLVGELPADSAIGLFELASANDSTGNEAQAAPLYKKALDNGLTGLRRRRASIQLASTIRNLGEPLKSVEILRKELNAPSDELDDAVKAFLSLALIDTGKEKEAAALALTIVAPHLVRYQKSLRNYANKILDEVNY
;
A
#
# COMPACT_ATOMS: atom_id res chain seq x y z
N MET A 1 -21.13 7.12 7.01
CA MET A 1 -20.75 8.13 8.04
C MET A 1 -19.37 8.60 7.69
N GLU A 2 -19.17 9.90 7.39
CA GLU A 2 -17.84 10.44 7.11
C GLU A 2 -16.97 10.26 8.34
N ASN A 3 -15.77 9.70 8.14
CA ASN A 3 -14.73 9.57 9.16
C ASN A 3 -14.19 10.96 9.51
N ASN A 4 -14.91 11.73 10.28
CA ASN A 4 -14.57 13.11 10.61
C ASN A 4 -13.53 13.12 11.73
N VAL A 5 -12.27 12.96 11.32
CA VAL A 5 -11.13 13.10 12.23
C VAL A 5 -10.79 14.58 12.35
N THR A 6 -10.54 15.05 13.57
CA THR A 6 -10.23 16.47 13.78
C THR A 6 -8.85 16.85 13.23
N ALA A 7 -8.66 18.10 12.82
CA ALA A 7 -7.36 18.60 12.38
C ALA A 7 -6.28 18.46 13.48
N ILE A 8 -6.68 18.55 14.74
CA ILE A 8 -5.78 18.34 15.89
C ILE A 8 -5.29 16.89 15.95
N TRP A 9 -6.16 15.93 15.73
CA TRP A 9 -5.78 14.52 15.70
C TRP A 9 -4.84 14.21 14.54
N GLU A 10 -5.10 14.75 13.35
CA GLU A 10 -4.20 14.60 12.18
C GLU A 10 -2.81 15.20 12.44
N GLN A 11 -2.73 16.32 13.16
CA GLN A 11 -1.45 16.90 13.57
C GLN A 11 -0.69 16.00 14.54
N LYS A 12 -1.37 15.43 15.55
CA LYS A 12 -0.76 14.45 16.46
C LYS A 12 -0.25 13.23 15.70
N LEU A 13 -1.05 12.71 14.75
CA LEU A 13 -0.67 11.59 13.91
C LEU A 13 0.58 11.89 13.07
N ALA A 14 0.61 13.04 12.40
CA ALA A 14 1.75 13.47 11.60
C ALA A 14 3.01 13.60 12.45
N TYR A 15 2.89 14.15 13.67
CA TYR A 15 4.00 14.25 14.62
C TYR A 15 4.51 12.86 15.03
N LEU A 16 3.62 11.93 15.38
CA LEU A 16 4.00 10.58 15.78
C LEU A 16 4.72 9.83 14.65
N TRP A 17 4.24 9.93 13.41
CA TRP A 17 4.92 9.35 12.25
C TRP A 17 6.29 10.00 11.98
N SER A 18 6.46 11.29 12.25
CA SER A 18 7.77 11.97 12.10
C SER A 18 8.82 11.49 13.11
N ASP A 19 8.36 10.92 14.21
CA ASP A 19 9.23 10.38 15.26
C ASP A 19 9.42 8.85 15.18
N TYR A 20 8.83 8.20 14.16
CA TYR A 20 8.87 6.74 13.99
C TYR A 20 10.29 6.14 14.10
N GLU A 21 11.28 6.74 13.42
CA GLU A 21 12.66 6.25 13.43
C GLU A 21 13.41 6.53 14.75
N LYS A 22 12.86 7.38 15.62
CA LYS A 22 13.46 7.77 16.91
C LYS A 22 12.97 6.91 18.06
N LEU A 23 11.82 6.28 17.92
CA LEU A 23 11.16 5.48 18.95
C LEU A 23 11.49 4.00 18.80
N ALA A 24 11.54 3.29 19.91
CA ALA A 24 11.56 1.83 19.87
C ALA A 24 10.23 1.31 19.28
N PRO A 25 10.23 0.19 18.50
CA PRO A 25 9.01 -0.34 17.87
C PRO A 25 7.83 -0.52 18.84
N ALA A 26 8.08 -1.02 20.03
CA ALA A 26 7.04 -1.22 21.04
C ALA A 26 6.51 0.12 21.61
N GLU A 27 7.35 1.13 21.75
CA GLU A 27 6.97 2.46 22.19
C GLU A 27 6.12 3.14 21.11
N PHE A 28 6.55 3.12 19.86
CA PHE A 28 5.78 3.64 18.74
C PHE A 28 4.38 3.01 18.63
N LEU A 29 4.28 1.68 18.76
CA LEU A 29 2.99 0.99 18.76
C LEU A 29 2.09 1.40 19.93
N ASN A 30 2.65 1.59 21.13
CA ASN A 30 1.89 2.03 22.28
C ASN A 30 1.35 3.46 22.10
N GLU A 31 2.18 4.37 21.61
CA GLU A 31 1.78 5.74 21.27
C GLU A 31 0.70 5.76 20.18
N MET A 32 0.85 4.97 19.11
CA MET A 32 -0.16 4.85 18.07
C MET A 32 -1.46 4.27 18.61
N THR A 33 -1.40 3.25 19.44
CA THR A 33 -2.58 2.65 20.07
C THR A 33 -3.33 3.67 20.94
N THR A 34 -2.58 4.47 21.69
CA THR A 34 -3.14 5.54 22.54
C THR A 34 -3.83 6.60 21.68
N LEU A 35 -3.17 7.07 20.61
CA LEU A 35 -3.72 8.06 19.71
C LEU A 35 -4.96 7.57 18.96
N VAL A 36 -4.95 6.33 18.48
CA VAL A 36 -6.11 5.68 17.84
C VAL A 36 -7.26 5.51 18.83
N GLY A 37 -6.96 5.27 20.10
CA GLY A 37 -7.95 5.19 21.18
C GLY A 37 -8.76 6.48 21.40
N GLU A 38 -8.34 7.63 20.88
CA GLU A 38 -9.13 8.87 20.84
C GLU A 38 -10.29 8.83 19.82
N LEU A 39 -10.30 7.84 18.92
CA LEU A 39 -11.32 7.65 17.89
C LEU A 39 -12.28 6.52 18.25
N PRO A 40 -13.47 6.47 17.65
CA PRO A 40 -14.35 5.30 17.79
C PRO A 40 -13.63 3.99 17.41
N ALA A 41 -13.93 2.91 18.13
CA ALA A 41 -13.26 1.62 17.93
C ALA A 41 -13.43 1.00 16.54
N ASP A 42 -14.41 1.44 15.78
CA ASP A 42 -14.71 1.06 14.40
C ASP A 42 -14.25 2.11 13.38
N SER A 43 -13.52 3.14 13.81
CA SER A 43 -12.99 4.19 12.92
C SER A 43 -12.11 3.56 11.84
N ALA A 44 -12.52 3.70 10.58
CA ALA A 44 -11.75 3.20 9.44
C ALA A 44 -10.34 3.84 9.36
N ILE A 45 -10.23 5.13 9.69
CA ILE A 45 -8.94 5.83 9.75
C ILE A 45 -8.08 5.28 10.91
N GLY A 46 -8.66 5.15 12.11
CA GLY A 46 -7.94 4.60 13.26
C GLY A 46 -7.43 3.17 13.01
N LEU A 47 -8.27 2.32 12.44
CA LEU A 47 -7.89 0.96 12.04
C LEU A 47 -6.78 0.94 11.00
N PHE A 48 -6.81 1.84 10.03
CA PHE A 48 -5.78 1.97 9.01
C PHE A 48 -4.43 2.41 9.61
N GLU A 49 -4.41 3.42 10.47
CA GLU A 49 -3.17 3.91 11.10
C GLU A 49 -2.58 2.85 12.07
N LEU A 50 -3.43 2.14 12.81
CA LEU A 50 -2.98 1.04 13.68
C LEU A 50 -2.44 -0.14 12.86
N ALA A 51 -3.05 -0.44 11.70
CA ALA A 51 -2.54 -1.44 10.76
C ALA A 51 -1.16 -1.04 10.24
N SER A 52 -1.02 0.22 9.80
CA SER A 52 0.24 0.76 9.28
C SER A 52 1.36 0.73 10.33
N ALA A 53 1.05 1.04 11.58
CA ALA A 53 2.01 0.97 12.68
C ALA A 53 2.46 -0.47 12.97
N ASN A 54 1.54 -1.44 12.98
CA ASN A 54 1.89 -2.86 13.11
C ASN A 54 2.77 -3.34 11.96
N ASP A 55 2.41 -2.99 10.73
CA ASP A 55 3.17 -3.38 9.53
C ASP A 55 4.60 -2.82 9.56
N SER A 56 4.74 -1.53 9.86
CA SER A 56 6.04 -0.85 9.94
C SER A 56 6.93 -1.38 11.09
N THR A 57 6.36 -2.04 12.08
CA THR A 57 7.09 -2.62 13.22
C THR A 57 7.26 -4.15 13.10
N GLY A 58 6.97 -4.73 11.94
CA GLY A 58 7.19 -6.16 11.66
C GLY A 58 6.10 -7.08 12.22
N ASN A 59 4.91 -6.56 12.51
CA ASN A 59 3.79 -7.33 13.02
C ASN A 59 2.74 -7.57 11.90
N GLU A 60 3.16 -8.11 10.75
CA GLU A 60 2.33 -8.31 9.57
C GLU A 60 1.04 -9.12 9.85
N ALA A 61 1.15 -10.14 10.71
CA ALA A 61 0.01 -10.98 11.07
C ALA A 61 -1.10 -10.21 11.80
N GLN A 62 -0.74 -9.16 12.54
CA GLN A 62 -1.67 -8.24 13.19
C GLN A 62 -2.15 -7.14 12.25
N ALA A 63 -1.29 -6.67 11.34
CA ALA A 63 -1.61 -5.61 10.40
C ALA A 63 -2.66 -6.03 9.36
N ALA A 64 -2.54 -7.21 8.77
CA ALA A 64 -3.42 -7.67 7.69
C ALA A 64 -4.92 -7.63 8.05
N PRO A 65 -5.40 -8.17 9.19
CA PRO A 65 -6.80 -8.09 9.57
C PRO A 65 -7.27 -6.66 9.85
N LEU A 66 -6.40 -5.77 10.35
CA LEU A 66 -6.73 -4.37 10.61
C LEU A 66 -6.92 -3.59 9.30
N TYR A 67 -6.05 -3.79 8.30
CA TYR A 67 -6.24 -3.20 6.97
C TYR A 67 -7.56 -3.65 6.34
N LYS A 68 -7.88 -4.94 6.41
CA LYS A 68 -9.16 -5.46 5.90
C LYS A 68 -10.33 -4.78 6.59
N LYS A 69 -10.31 -4.70 7.92
CA LYS A 69 -11.37 -4.07 8.69
C LYS A 69 -11.49 -2.58 8.39
N ALA A 70 -10.37 -1.86 8.17
CA ALA A 70 -10.39 -0.46 7.76
C ALA A 70 -11.11 -0.27 6.40
N LEU A 71 -10.81 -1.12 5.42
CA LEU A 71 -11.44 -1.12 4.10
C LEU A 71 -12.93 -1.45 4.19
N ASP A 72 -13.30 -2.48 4.97
CA ASP A 72 -14.68 -2.93 5.18
C ASP A 72 -15.51 -1.85 5.91
N ASN A 73 -14.88 -1.06 6.79
CA ASN A 73 -15.51 0.07 7.50
C ASN A 73 -15.60 1.35 6.65
N GLY A 74 -15.32 1.26 5.35
CA GLY A 74 -15.54 2.35 4.42
C GLY A 74 -14.43 3.41 4.40
N LEU A 75 -13.18 3.01 4.53
CA LEU A 75 -12.04 3.90 4.30
C LEU A 75 -12.08 4.47 2.88
N THR A 76 -11.85 5.77 2.72
CA THR A 76 -11.97 6.47 1.44
C THR A 76 -10.69 7.20 1.03
N GLY A 77 -10.67 7.73 -0.20
CA GLY A 77 -9.59 8.56 -0.75
C GLY A 77 -8.24 7.85 -0.80
N LEU A 78 -7.16 8.62 -0.68
CA LEU A 78 -5.79 8.09 -0.73
C LEU A 78 -5.50 7.07 0.36
N ARG A 79 -6.08 7.22 1.56
CA ARG A 79 -5.91 6.22 2.63
C ARG A 79 -6.47 4.86 2.23
N ARG A 80 -7.62 4.82 1.55
CA ARG A 80 -8.20 3.57 1.05
C ARG A 80 -7.23 2.87 0.08
N ARG A 81 -6.66 3.63 -0.87
CA ARG A 81 -5.73 3.07 -1.84
C ARG A 81 -4.41 2.63 -1.19
N ARG A 82 -3.89 3.44 -0.27
CA ARG A 82 -2.73 3.06 0.57
C ARG A 82 -3.00 1.77 1.34
N ALA A 83 -4.16 1.66 1.99
CA ALA A 83 -4.54 0.45 2.73
C ALA A 83 -4.57 -0.80 1.84
N SER A 84 -5.09 -0.69 0.61
CA SER A 84 -5.09 -1.80 -0.35
C SER A 84 -3.68 -2.21 -0.77
N ILE A 85 -2.79 -1.25 -1.04
CA ILE A 85 -1.39 -1.52 -1.42
C ILE A 85 -0.64 -2.17 -0.25
N GLN A 86 -0.77 -1.61 0.95
CA GLN A 86 -0.11 -2.12 2.15
C GLN A 86 -0.65 -3.51 2.53
N LEU A 87 -1.96 -3.73 2.50
CA LEU A 87 -2.55 -5.04 2.69
C LEU A 87 -1.98 -6.07 1.71
N ALA A 88 -1.90 -5.71 0.44
CA ALA A 88 -1.35 -6.61 -0.58
C ALA A 88 0.12 -6.95 -0.32
N SER A 89 0.93 -5.98 0.11
CA SER A 89 2.32 -6.20 0.52
C SER A 89 2.41 -7.13 1.73
N THR A 90 1.62 -6.84 2.77
CA THR A 90 1.59 -7.60 4.01
C THR A 90 1.20 -9.06 3.77
N ILE A 91 0.11 -9.33 3.02
CA ILE A 91 -0.32 -10.72 2.73
C ILE A 91 0.66 -11.45 1.80
N ARG A 92 1.37 -10.74 0.92
CA ARG A 92 2.47 -11.31 0.15
C ARG A 92 3.59 -11.82 1.08
N ASN A 93 4.00 -11.02 2.05
CA ASN A 93 5.00 -11.41 3.06
C ASN A 93 4.53 -12.58 3.94
N LEU A 94 3.22 -12.68 4.18
CA LEU A 94 2.59 -13.81 4.87
C LEU A 94 2.46 -15.07 3.99
N GLY A 95 3.01 -15.08 2.78
CA GLY A 95 3.05 -16.26 1.90
C GLY A 95 1.83 -16.42 0.99
N GLU A 96 1.04 -15.37 0.78
CA GLU A 96 -0.15 -15.39 -0.08
C GLU A 96 -0.01 -14.47 -1.32
N PRO A 97 1.05 -14.64 -2.16
CA PRO A 97 1.33 -13.72 -3.27
C PRO A 97 0.22 -13.69 -4.33
N LEU A 98 -0.52 -14.77 -4.54
CA LEU A 98 -1.65 -14.78 -5.48
C LEU A 98 -2.76 -13.82 -5.05
N LYS A 99 -3.10 -13.76 -3.75
CA LYS A 99 -4.09 -12.80 -3.24
C LYS A 99 -3.57 -11.36 -3.35
N SER A 100 -2.27 -11.15 -3.13
CA SER A 100 -1.63 -9.85 -3.36
C SER A 100 -1.81 -9.39 -4.80
N VAL A 101 -1.55 -10.26 -5.78
CA VAL A 101 -1.76 -9.97 -7.21
C VAL A 101 -3.21 -9.59 -7.48
N GLU A 102 -4.19 -10.31 -6.92
CA GLU A 102 -5.62 -10.00 -7.12
C GLU A 102 -5.98 -8.60 -6.62
N ILE A 103 -5.52 -8.22 -5.44
CA ILE A 103 -5.77 -6.88 -4.86
C ILE A 103 -5.13 -5.81 -5.73
N LEU A 104 -3.85 -5.96 -6.08
CA LEU A 104 -3.11 -4.94 -6.82
C LEU A 104 -3.59 -4.80 -8.27
N ARG A 105 -4.07 -5.87 -8.91
CA ARG A 105 -4.73 -5.76 -10.22
C ARG A 105 -6.04 -4.96 -10.17
N LYS A 106 -6.80 -5.07 -9.10
CA LYS A 106 -7.99 -4.23 -8.90
C LYS A 106 -7.58 -2.76 -8.74
N GLU A 107 -6.53 -2.48 -7.99
CA GLU A 107 -6.00 -1.12 -7.83
C GLU A 107 -5.39 -0.56 -9.13
N LEU A 108 -4.76 -1.39 -9.95
CA LEU A 108 -4.23 -0.99 -11.26
C LEU A 108 -5.34 -0.52 -12.22
N ASN A 109 -6.54 -1.10 -12.11
CA ASN A 109 -7.72 -0.76 -12.90
C ASN A 109 -8.62 0.31 -12.25
N ALA A 110 -8.26 0.80 -11.07
CA ALA A 110 -8.98 1.88 -10.39
C ALA A 110 -8.68 3.25 -11.05
N PRO A 111 -9.47 4.29 -10.75
CA PRO A 111 -9.15 5.63 -11.20
C PRO A 111 -7.73 6.05 -10.82
N SER A 112 -7.02 6.68 -11.77
CA SER A 112 -5.61 7.08 -11.64
C SER A 112 -5.44 8.15 -10.56
N ASP A 113 -4.37 8.02 -9.77
CA ASP A 113 -3.91 9.00 -8.81
C ASP A 113 -2.38 8.92 -8.61
N GLU A 114 -1.86 9.64 -7.63
CA GLU A 114 -0.42 9.70 -7.32
C GLU A 114 0.20 8.37 -6.86
N LEU A 115 -0.62 7.34 -6.57
CA LEU A 115 -0.17 6.02 -6.14
C LEU A 115 -0.06 4.99 -7.27
N ASP A 116 -0.31 5.37 -8.52
CA ASP A 116 -0.27 4.44 -9.67
C ASP A 116 1.07 3.70 -9.78
N ASP A 117 2.17 4.41 -9.61
CA ASP A 117 3.50 3.80 -9.70
C ASP A 117 3.80 2.90 -8.48
N ALA A 118 3.28 3.24 -7.31
CA ALA A 118 3.35 2.35 -6.14
C ALA A 118 2.57 1.05 -6.38
N VAL A 119 1.35 1.14 -6.93
CA VAL A 119 0.56 -0.06 -7.30
C VAL A 119 1.35 -0.95 -8.25
N LYS A 120 1.94 -0.40 -9.31
CA LYS A 120 2.74 -1.16 -10.29
C LYS A 120 3.98 -1.80 -9.64
N ALA A 121 4.67 -1.06 -8.76
CA ALA A 121 5.87 -1.54 -8.07
C ALA A 121 5.55 -2.74 -7.17
N PHE A 122 4.52 -2.63 -6.33
CA PHE A 122 4.12 -3.73 -5.44
C PHE A 122 3.52 -4.90 -6.21
N LEU A 123 2.79 -4.65 -7.31
CA LEU A 123 2.33 -5.71 -8.20
C LEU A 123 3.50 -6.46 -8.85
N SER A 124 4.55 -5.74 -9.27
CA SER A 124 5.75 -6.37 -9.82
C SER A 124 6.39 -7.35 -8.83
N LEU A 125 6.50 -6.97 -7.54
CA LEU A 125 6.99 -7.86 -6.50
C LEU A 125 6.11 -9.12 -6.34
N ALA A 126 4.80 -8.95 -6.28
CA ALA A 126 3.87 -10.07 -6.15
C ALA A 126 3.89 -10.99 -7.39
N LEU A 127 4.08 -10.43 -8.58
CA LEU A 127 4.20 -11.19 -9.84
C LEU A 127 5.47 -12.05 -9.86
N ILE A 128 6.60 -11.55 -9.34
CA ILE A 128 7.84 -12.33 -9.20
C ILE A 128 7.58 -13.56 -8.35
N ASP A 129 6.94 -13.41 -7.20
CA ASP A 129 6.65 -14.52 -6.28
C ASP A 129 5.64 -15.54 -6.84
N THR A 130 4.97 -15.20 -7.95
CA THR A 130 4.03 -16.09 -8.65
C THR A 130 4.58 -16.65 -9.97
N GLY A 131 5.89 -16.47 -10.24
CA GLY A 131 6.54 -16.99 -11.45
C GLY A 131 6.21 -16.20 -12.72
N LYS A 132 5.86 -14.91 -12.58
CA LYS A 132 5.52 -14.01 -13.70
C LYS A 132 6.56 -12.89 -13.86
N GLU A 133 7.83 -13.25 -13.83
CA GLU A 133 8.96 -12.32 -13.81
C GLU A 133 9.01 -11.43 -15.07
N LYS A 134 8.61 -11.97 -16.22
CA LYS A 134 8.59 -11.21 -17.47
C LYS A 134 7.56 -10.08 -17.41
N GLU A 135 6.37 -10.35 -16.88
CA GLU A 135 5.32 -9.35 -16.66
C GLU A 135 5.77 -8.32 -15.61
N ALA A 136 6.33 -8.80 -14.50
CA ALA A 136 6.85 -7.95 -13.41
C ALA A 136 7.91 -6.97 -13.90
N ALA A 137 8.90 -7.46 -14.66
CA ALA A 137 9.97 -6.62 -15.22
C ALA A 137 9.41 -5.56 -16.19
N ALA A 138 8.50 -5.94 -17.08
CA ALA A 138 7.89 -5.02 -18.01
C ALA A 138 7.08 -3.94 -17.29
N LEU A 139 6.30 -4.31 -16.28
CA LEU A 139 5.53 -3.38 -15.47
C LEU A 139 6.44 -2.36 -14.74
N ALA A 140 7.51 -2.85 -14.10
CA ALA A 140 8.50 -1.99 -13.45
C ALA A 140 9.19 -1.03 -14.43
N LEU A 141 9.48 -1.47 -15.66
CA LEU A 141 10.06 -0.61 -16.70
C LEU A 141 9.13 0.53 -17.11
N THR A 142 7.80 0.37 -17.01
CA THR A 142 6.86 1.48 -17.26
C THR A 142 6.99 2.60 -16.24
N ILE A 143 7.35 2.27 -14.99
CA ILE A 143 7.61 3.25 -13.92
C ILE A 143 8.92 3.99 -14.18
N VAL A 144 9.97 3.26 -14.58
CA VAL A 144 11.30 3.84 -14.81
C VAL A 144 11.36 4.72 -16.05
N ALA A 145 10.62 4.37 -17.10
CA ALA A 145 10.70 5.03 -18.40
C ALA A 145 10.56 6.56 -18.37
N PRO A 146 9.61 7.16 -17.61
CA PRO A 146 9.46 8.61 -17.51
C PRO A 146 10.66 9.34 -16.90
N HIS A 147 11.45 8.65 -16.08
CA HIS A 147 12.58 9.24 -15.34
C HIS A 147 13.92 9.20 -16.12
N LEU A 148 13.97 8.54 -17.28
CA LEU A 148 15.17 8.51 -18.10
C LEU A 148 15.42 9.87 -18.75
N VAL A 149 16.69 10.28 -18.86
CA VAL A 149 17.08 11.49 -19.60
C VAL A 149 16.85 11.32 -21.11
N ARG A 150 17.02 10.08 -21.61
CA ARG A 150 16.81 9.71 -23.03
C ARG A 150 16.14 8.34 -23.11
N TYR A 151 15.57 8.03 -24.26
CA TYR A 151 14.97 6.72 -24.58
C TYR A 151 13.66 6.40 -23.85
N GLN A 152 13.02 7.39 -23.20
CA GLN A 152 11.73 7.24 -22.51
C GLN A 152 10.67 6.53 -23.37
N LYS A 153 10.47 7.03 -24.60
CA LYS A 153 9.49 6.48 -25.55
C LYS A 153 9.84 5.05 -25.97
N SER A 154 11.12 4.79 -26.28
CA SER A 154 11.56 3.47 -26.73
C SER A 154 11.40 2.44 -25.61
N LEU A 155 11.82 2.76 -24.37
CA LEU A 155 11.69 1.86 -23.24
C LEU A 155 10.22 1.56 -22.92
N ARG A 156 9.37 2.59 -22.92
CA ARG A 156 7.93 2.41 -22.72
C ARG A 156 7.31 1.50 -23.79
N ASN A 157 7.66 1.69 -25.05
CA ASN A 157 7.15 0.87 -26.13
C ASN A 157 7.58 -0.60 -26.00
N TYR A 158 8.84 -0.86 -25.62
CA TYR A 158 9.31 -2.22 -25.38
C TYR A 158 8.63 -2.87 -24.19
N ALA A 159 8.46 -2.14 -23.08
CA ALA A 159 7.75 -2.63 -21.92
C ALA A 159 6.28 -2.99 -22.24
N ASN A 160 5.57 -2.10 -22.92
CA ASN A 160 4.19 -2.34 -23.33
C ASN A 160 4.07 -3.55 -24.26
N LYS A 161 4.98 -3.73 -25.23
CA LYS A 161 4.99 -4.90 -26.10
C LYS A 161 5.09 -6.21 -25.30
N ILE A 162 5.94 -6.23 -24.26
CA ILE A 162 6.05 -7.40 -23.38
C ILE A 162 4.74 -7.63 -22.60
N LEU A 163 4.11 -6.56 -22.09
CA LEU A 163 2.84 -6.66 -21.38
C LEU A 163 1.72 -7.17 -22.29
N ASP A 164 1.67 -6.74 -23.55
CA ASP A 164 0.71 -7.23 -24.53
C ASP A 164 0.90 -8.73 -24.80
N GLU A 165 2.17 -9.21 -24.90
CA GLU A 165 2.50 -10.62 -25.15
C GLU A 165 2.16 -11.56 -23.97
N VAL A 166 2.20 -11.08 -22.71
CA VAL A 166 1.95 -11.93 -21.53
C VAL A 166 0.49 -11.93 -21.07
N ASN A 167 -0.34 -11.02 -21.60
CA ASN A 167 -1.77 -10.92 -21.31
C ASN A 167 -2.64 -11.68 -22.32
N TYR A 168 -2.01 -12.34 -23.32
CA TYR A 168 -2.63 -13.29 -24.23
C TYR A 168 -2.39 -14.73 -23.73
#